data_a130f79e2870147c2edac1ff761e1fb1
#
_entry.id   a130f79e2870147c2edac1ff761e1fb1
#
_cell.length_a   1.000
_cell.length_b   1.000
_cell.length_c   1.000
_cell.angle_alpha   90.00
_cell.angle_beta   90.00
_cell.angle_gamma   90.00
#
_symmetry.space_group_name_H-M   'P 1'
#
loop_
_entity.id
_entity.type
_entity.pdbx_description
1 polymer ?
#
loop_
_entity_poly.entity_id
_entity_poly.type
_entity_poly.pdbx_seq_one_letter_code
_entity_poly.pdbx_strand_id
1 'polypeptide(L)'
;LDYQTRLTVSDDIGQIIRQSGKTALLVTHDLSEAISLSDRVIVLTNRPANVRCEIPIFFKLEQDTPLNRRNGPEFKHYFNQIWKELNHDN
;
A
#
# COMPACT_ATOMS: atom_id res chain seq x y z
N LEU A 1 2.88 -4.81 -18.13
CA LEU A 1 2.27 -5.98 -17.50
C LEU A 1 0.77 -5.76 -17.34
N ASP A 2 -0.01 -6.81 -17.53
CA ASP A 2 -1.44 -6.72 -17.30
C ASP A 2 -1.74 -6.73 -15.79
N TYR A 3 -2.99 -6.47 -15.45
CA TYR A 3 -3.42 -6.33 -14.05
C TYR A 3 -3.19 -7.62 -13.26
N GLN A 4 -3.55 -8.77 -13.84
CA GLN A 4 -3.41 -10.05 -13.14
C GLN A 4 -1.95 -10.42 -12.91
N THR A 5 -1.10 -10.19 -13.90
CA THR A 5 0.33 -10.44 -13.74
C THR A 5 0.93 -9.56 -12.66
N ARG A 6 0.53 -8.29 -12.58
CA ARG A 6 1.01 -7.38 -11.53
C ARG A 6 0.57 -7.84 -10.15
N LEU A 7 -0.65 -8.36 -10.02
CA LEU A 7 -1.11 -8.91 -8.75
C LEU A 7 -0.28 -10.11 -8.30
N THR A 8 0.01 -11.02 -9.23
CA THR A 8 0.81 -12.21 -8.92
C THR A 8 2.22 -11.84 -8.50
N VAL A 9 2.84 -10.92 -9.23
CA VAL A 9 4.19 -10.44 -8.90
C VAL A 9 4.20 -9.74 -7.54
N SER A 10 3.19 -8.94 -7.24
CA SER A 10 3.08 -8.28 -5.94
C SER A 10 2.96 -9.28 -4.80
N ASP A 11 2.18 -10.35 -5.00
CA ASP A 11 2.07 -11.41 -3.99
C ASP A 11 3.41 -12.07 -3.73
N ASP A 12 4.14 -12.41 -4.79
CA ASP A 12 5.44 -13.07 -4.67
C ASP A 12 6.45 -12.17 -3.95
N ILE A 13 6.51 -10.90 -4.32
CA ILE A 13 7.41 -9.93 -3.68
C ILE A 13 7.06 -9.77 -2.20
N GLY A 14 5.78 -9.65 -1.89
CA GLY A 14 5.33 -9.51 -0.51
C GLY A 14 5.74 -10.68 0.36
N GLN A 15 5.62 -11.91 -0.14
CA GLN A 15 6.03 -13.10 0.58
C GLN A 15 7.53 -13.14 0.81
N ILE A 16 8.32 -12.81 -0.21
CA ILE A 16 9.77 -12.80 -0.10
C ILE A 16 10.22 -11.80 0.97
N ILE A 17 9.66 -10.61 0.98
CA ILE A 17 10.00 -9.57 1.95
C ILE A 17 9.67 -10.04 3.37
N ARG A 18 8.48 -10.60 3.57
CA ARG A 18 8.05 -11.07 4.89
C ARG A 18 8.92 -12.21 5.40
N GLN A 19 9.25 -13.17 4.54
CA GLN A 19 10.06 -14.32 4.91
C GLN A 19 11.51 -13.93 5.22
N SER A 20 12.03 -12.89 4.56
CA SER A 20 13.41 -12.45 4.76
C SER A 20 13.60 -11.64 6.04
N GLY A 21 12.53 -11.14 6.64
CA GLY A 21 12.58 -10.30 7.83
C GLY A 21 13.25 -8.95 7.60
N LYS A 22 13.35 -8.51 6.35
CA LYS A 22 14.01 -7.26 6.00
C LYS A 22 13.01 -6.13 5.86
N THR A 23 13.50 -4.91 6.06
CA THR A 23 12.73 -3.70 5.80
C THR A 23 12.88 -3.30 4.34
N ALA A 24 11.77 -2.98 3.69
CA ALA A 24 11.77 -2.56 2.29
C ALA A 24 11.03 -1.23 2.15
N LEU A 25 11.54 -0.38 1.28
CA LEU A 25 10.92 0.91 0.95
C LEU A 25 10.44 0.88 -0.49
N LEU A 26 9.15 1.17 -0.68
CA LEU A 26 8.54 1.26 -2.01
C LEU A 26 8.08 2.69 -2.24
N VAL A 27 8.53 3.28 -3.34
CA VAL A 27 8.08 4.62 -3.76
C VAL A 27 7.16 4.43 -4.95
N THR A 28 5.91 4.87 -4.82
CA THR A 28 4.91 4.67 -5.86
C THR A 28 3.85 5.76 -5.82
N HIS A 29 3.19 5.99 -6.94
CA HIS A 29 1.99 6.82 -7.00
C HIS A 29 0.72 5.98 -7.15
N ASP A 30 0.86 4.67 -7.14
CA ASP A 30 -0.27 3.74 -7.23
C ASP A 30 -0.74 3.38 -5.82
N LEU A 31 -1.91 3.91 -5.43
CA LEU A 31 -2.48 3.69 -4.10
C LEU A 31 -2.76 2.22 -3.82
N SER A 32 -3.25 1.51 -4.83
CA SER A 32 -3.55 0.09 -4.67
C SER A 32 -2.32 -0.72 -4.35
N GLU A 33 -1.20 -0.42 -5.02
CA GLU A 33 0.07 -1.07 -4.76
C GLU A 33 0.58 -0.76 -3.36
N ALA A 34 0.51 0.52 -2.97
CA ALA A 34 0.97 0.95 -1.65
C ALA A 34 0.21 0.22 -0.54
N ILE A 35 -1.12 0.15 -0.63
CA ILE A 35 -1.94 -0.48 0.40
C ILE A 35 -1.72 -1.99 0.43
N SER A 36 -1.59 -2.60 -0.75
CA SER A 36 -1.47 -4.05 -0.86
C SER A 36 -0.15 -4.59 -0.30
N LEU A 37 0.94 -3.83 -0.44
CA LEU A 37 2.28 -4.31 -0.12
C LEU A 37 2.84 -3.78 1.20
N SER A 38 2.31 -2.69 1.73
CA SER A 38 2.96 -1.94 2.80
C SER A 38 2.37 -2.24 4.17
N ASP A 39 3.21 -2.12 5.19
CA ASP A 39 2.79 -2.08 6.60
C ASP A 39 2.47 -0.66 7.04
N ARG A 40 3.09 0.31 6.38
CA ARG A 40 2.86 1.73 6.62
C ARG A 40 2.93 2.47 5.30
N VAL A 41 2.07 3.47 5.15
CA VAL A 41 2.12 4.36 4.00
C VAL A 41 2.44 5.76 4.49
N ILE A 42 3.43 6.38 3.86
CA ILE A 42 3.81 7.76 4.16
C ILE A 42 3.38 8.62 2.98
N VAL A 43 2.51 9.59 3.24
CA VAL A 43 2.03 10.50 2.21
C VAL A 43 2.90 11.75 2.22
N LEU A 44 3.43 12.11 1.06
CA LEU A 44 4.29 13.27 0.90
C LEU A 44 3.52 14.43 0.27
N THR A 45 3.90 15.65 0.65
CA THR A 45 3.39 16.85 -0.01
C THR A 45 4.16 17.08 -1.30
N ASN A 46 3.62 17.95 -2.18
CA ASN A 46 4.23 18.16 -3.48
C ASN A 46 5.45 19.08 -3.45
N ARG A 47 5.33 20.31 -3.02
CA ARG A 47 6.42 21.28 -3.18
C ARG A 47 6.53 22.21 -1.98
N PRO A 48 7.59 22.11 -1.15
CA PRO A 48 8.61 21.05 -1.17
C PRO A 48 8.06 19.75 -0.64
N ALA A 49 8.72 18.65 -0.95
CA ALA A 49 8.29 17.34 -0.48
C ALA A 49 8.55 17.20 1.02
N ASN A 50 7.49 17.08 1.77
CA ASN A 50 7.52 16.87 3.22
C ASN A 50 6.54 15.76 3.56
N VAL A 51 6.74 15.13 4.72
CA VAL A 51 5.79 14.13 5.20
C VAL A 51 4.51 14.83 5.65
N ARG A 52 3.40 14.52 4.96
CA ARG A 52 2.09 15.03 5.35
C ARG A 52 1.51 14.19 6.48
N CYS A 53 1.53 12.88 6.31
CA CYS A 53 1.02 11.97 7.34
C CYS A 53 1.59 10.58 7.13
N GLU A 54 1.47 9.77 8.17
CA GLU A 54 1.83 8.37 8.16
C GLU A 54 0.59 7.56 8.51
N ILE A 55 0.25 6.60 7.67
CA ILE A 55 -0.94 5.78 7.83
C ILE A 55 -0.51 4.33 8.03
N PRO A 56 -0.67 3.79 9.24
CA PRO A 56 -0.40 2.36 9.44
C PRO A 56 -1.46 1.54 8.73
N ILE A 57 -1.02 0.48 8.07
CA ILE A 57 -1.91 -0.38 7.30
C ILE A 57 -2.05 -1.70 8.05
N PHE A 58 -3.27 -2.02 8.45
CA PHE A 58 -3.58 -3.25 9.15
C PHE A 58 -4.85 -3.87 8.56
N PHE A 59 -4.74 -5.13 8.16
CA PHE A 59 -5.87 -5.92 7.68
C PHE A 59 -6.09 -7.10 8.61
N LYS A 60 -7.31 -7.29 9.03
CA LYS A 60 -7.69 -8.43 9.86
C LYS A 60 -8.05 -9.60 8.94
N LEU A 61 -7.02 -10.31 8.47
CA LEU A 61 -7.16 -11.42 7.54
C LEU A 61 -6.43 -12.65 8.08
N GLU A 62 -6.97 -13.84 7.82
CA GLU A 62 -6.29 -15.07 8.18
C GLU A 62 -4.99 -15.24 7.41
N GLN A 63 -5.03 -14.91 6.12
CA GLN A 63 -3.84 -14.87 5.26
C GLN A 63 -3.70 -13.47 4.71
N ASP A 64 -2.74 -12.73 5.22
CA ASP A 64 -2.53 -11.35 4.83
C ASP A 64 -1.58 -11.29 3.64
N THR A 65 -2.15 -11.41 2.46
CA THR A 65 -1.44 -11.29 1.18
C THR A 65 -1.93 -10.08 0.42
N PRO A 66 -1.13 -9.53 -0.53
CA PRO A 66 -1.59 -8.41 -1.34
C PRO A 66 -2.93 -8.67 -2.02
N LEU A 67 -3.12 -9.86 -2.56
CA LEU A 67 -4.37 -10.19 -3.22
C LEU A 67 -5.54 -10.20 -2.24
N ASN A 68 -5.35 -10.81 -1.07
CA ASN A 68 -6.41 -10.87 -0.07
C ASN A 68 -6.75 -9.50 0.50
N ARG A 69 -5.77 -8.61 0.60
CA ARG A 69 -6.01 -7.24 1.01
C ARG A 69 -6.92 -6.52 0.03
N ARG A 70 -6.71 -6.71 -1.28
CA ARG A 70 -7.53 -6.06 -2.31
C ARG A 70 -8.99 -6.49 -2.23
N ASN A 71 -9.26 -7.68 -1.75
CA ASN A 71 -10.61 -8.20 -1.59
C ASN A 71 -11.18 -7.96 -0.20
N GLY A 72 -10.39 -7.44 0.73
CA GLY A 72 -10.83 -7.16 2.08
C GLY A 72 -11.61 -5.86 2.20
N PRO A 73 -12.52 -5.76 3.18
CA PRO A 73 -13.32 -4.55 3.34
C PRO A 73 -12.51 -3.32 3.73
N GLU A 74 -11.37 -3.50 4.39
CA GLU A 74 -10.54 -2.39 4.82
C GLU A 74 -9.84 -1.69 3.66
N PHE A 75 -9.67 -2.37 2.53
CA PHE A 75 -8.95 -1.82 1.37
C PHE A 75 -9.55 -0.50 0.91
N LYS A 76 -10.86 -0.47 0.73
CA LYS A 76 -11.56 0.72 0.27
C LYS A 76 -11.42 1.88 1.28
N HIS A 77 -11.46 1.55 2.57
CA HIS A 77 -11.29 2.55 3.62
C HIS A 77 -9.92 3.22 3.53
N TYR A 78 -8.86 2.42 3.42
CA TYR A 78 -7.50 2.96 3.28
C TYR A 78 -7.33 3.73 1.98
N PHE A 79 -7.88 3.21 0.89
CA PHE A 79 -7.81 3.88 -0.40
C PHE A 79 -8.41 5.28 -0.31
N ASN A 80 -9.60 5.39 0.24
CA ASN A 80 -10.28 6.67 0.38
C ASN A 80 -9.53 7.63 1.31
N GLN A 81 -8.98 7.11 2.40
CA GLN A 81 -8.21 7.90 3.36
C GLN A 81 -6.96 8.49 2.71
N ILE A 82 -6.20 7.68 2.00
CA ILE A 82 -4.99 8.13 1.33
C ILE A 82 -5.33 9.11 0.21
N TRP A 83 -6.37 8.80 -0.56
CA TRP A 83 -6.85 9.67 -1.63
C TRP A 83 -7.15 11.08 -1.12
N LYS A 84 -7.85 11.17 0.01
CA LYS A 84 -8.17 12.46 0.62
C LYS A 84 -6.92 13.22 1.00
N GLU A 85 -5.94 12.54 1.58
CA GLU A 85 -4.69 13.19 1.97
C GLU A 85 -3.90 13.69 0.76
N LEU A 86 -3.86 12.93 -0.32
CA LEU A 86 -3.17 13.34 -1.54
C LEU A 86 -3.82 14.55 -2.20
N ASN A 87 -5.12 14.70 -2.07
CA ASN A 87 -5.88 15.76 -2.72
C ASN A 87 -6.29 16.89 -1.77
N HIS A 88 -5.73 16.90 -0.57
CA HIS A 88 -6.13 17.85 0.47
C HIS A 88 -5.84 19.31 0.08
N ASP A 89 -4.75 19.54 -0.66
CA ASP A 89 -4.29 20.88 -1.01
C ASP A 89 -4.89 21.41 -2.32
N ASN A 90 -5.82 20.70 -2.92
CA ASN A 90 -6.43 21.08 -4.19
C ASN A 90 -7.76 21.82 -4.00
#